data_93f58f1edf17c457ddf8e53b38cbdd3c
#
_entry.id   93f58f1edf17c457ddf8e53b38cbdd3c
#
_cell.length_a   1.000
_cell.length_b   1.000
_cell.length_c   1.000
_cell.angle_alpha   90.00
_cell.angle_beta   90.00
_cell.angle_gamma   90.00
#
_symmetry.space_group_name_H-M   'P 1'
#
loop_
_entity.id
_entity.type
_entity.pdbx_description
1 polymer ?
#
loop_
_entity_poly.entity_id
_entity_poly.type
_entity_poly.pdbx_seq_one_letter_code
_entity_poly.pdbx_strand_id
1 'polypeptide(L)'
;MTENKKIGIVGGGQLAMMMTEASRELGISVTVIDPTPGCPASLVGARQIVADYNDLTAIHELSEKTDVVTIDFEHVNTTALQQVVETGKSVHPKPQTIAMIQDKLTQCEFLEFNGLPVADFKRLDTVEEAHKALTDFDGKMLLKMRHQSYDGKGNAVVSNDNLEDAWNNFGNVKLYGEAFIPFVKELAVILARDTEGTIVIYPTVETIHINNICHKVFLPGDLNDTVREKAETIAMKTAEHLEGAGVFAIEMFLTKDDEILINEIAPRVHNSGHPTIEGSVTSQFEQHLRAVTGMILGSTDMKHNAAVMINILGKRNGSAEPKGVEKALEIEGVSVHMYGKHEVKIGRKMGHLTAVADTLEEASSHAEQAFELIEI
;
A
#
# COMPACT_ATOMS: atom_id res chain seq x y z
N MET A 1 -10.10 19.39 -27.82
CA MET A 1 -10.61 18.38 -26.86
C MET A 1 -9.43 17.44 -26.62
N THR A 2 -8.88 17.42 -25.43
CA THR A 2 -7.88 16.41 -25.03
C THR A 2 -8.53 15.04 -25.17
N GLU A 3 -7.90 14.12 -25.91
CA GLU A 3 -8.39 12.73 -26.00
C GLU A 3 -8.58 12.17 -24.60
N ASN A 4 -9.73 11.53 -24.34
CA ASN A 4 -10.00 10.88 -23.07
C ASN A 4 -8.95 9.79 -22.85
N LYS A 5 -8.07 9.99 -21.88
CA LYS A 5 -7.06 9.00 -21.50
C LYS A 5 -7.74 7.70 -21.05
N LYS A 6 -7.11 6.56 -21.36
CA LYS A 6 -7.57 5.22 -21.00
C LYS A 6 -6.49 4.54 -20.16
N ILE A 7 -6.85 4.10 -18.96
CA ILE A 7 -5.94 3.43 -18.03
C ILE A 7 -6.35 1.97 -17.89
N GLY A 8 -5.34 1.09 -18.01
CA GLY A 8 -5.45 -0.32 -17.66
C GLY A 8 -4.93 -0.57 -16.25
N ILE A 9 -5.67 -1.30 -15.43
CA ILE A 9 -5.22 -1.68 -14.08
C ILE A 9 -5.19 -3.20 -13.98
N VAL A 10 -4.04 -3.76 -13.63
CA VAL A 10 -3.93 -5.17 -13.27
C VAL A 10 -4.35 -5.32 -11.81
N GLY A 11 -5.52 -5.92 -11.61
CA GLY A 11 -6.27 -5.95 -10.37
C GLY A 11 -7.54 -5.10 -10.44
N GLY A 12 -8.63 -5.58 -9.84
CA GLY A 12 -9.94 -4.93 -9.79
C GLY A 12 -10.48 -4.79 -8.37
N GLY A 13 -9.60 -4.82 -7.37
CA GLY A 13 -9.93 -4.76 -5.95
C GLY A 13 -10.35 -3.36 -5.50
N GLN A 14 -10.33 -3.16 -4.17
CA GLN A 14 -10.74 -1.88 -3.58
C GLN A 14 -9.85 -0.69 -3.98
N LEU A 15 -8.56 -0.91 -4.25
CA LEU A 15 -7.66 0.16 -4.69
C LEU A 15 -8.01 0.60 -6.11
N ALA A 16 -8.24 -0.35 -7.02
CA ALA A 16 -8.72 -0.08 -8.36
C ALA A 16 -10.13 0.56 -8.36
N MET A 17 -11.00 0.19 -7.42
CA MET A 17 -12.31 0.81 -7.22
C MET A 17 -12.16 2.30 -6.94
N MET A 18 -11.36 2.68 -5.93
CA MET A 18 -11.16 4.08 -5.56
C MET A 18 -10.41 4.88 -6.65
N MET A 19 -9.47 4.25 -7.39
CA MET A 19 -8.89 4.87 -8.60
C MET A 19 -9.96 5.09 -9.68
N THR A 20 -10.89 4.16 -9.88
CA THR A 20 -11.98 4.31 -10.85
C THR A 20 -12.95 5.42 -10.46
N GLU A 21 -13.23 5.58 -9.17
CA GLU A 21 -14.04 6.70 -8.67
C GLU A 21 -13.37 8.03 -8.94
N ALA A 22 -12.09 8.18 -8.59
CA ALA A 22 -11.30 9.38 -8.85
C ALA A 22 -11.13 9.69 -10.35
N SER A 23 -11.14 8.68 -11.22
CA SER A 23 -10.96 8.84 -12.66
C SER A 23 -12.07 9.65 -13.34
N ARG A 24 -13.27 9.68 -12.75
CA ARG A 24 -14.46 10.33 -13.33
C ARG A 24 -14.29 11.83 -13.45
N GLU A 25 -13.76 12.49 -12.43
CA GLU A 25 -13.52 13.95 -12.45
C GLU A 25 -12.44 14.34 -13.45
N LEU A 26 -11.49 13.44 -13.72
CA LEU A 26 -10.43 13.63 -14.70
C LEU A 26 -10.85 13.26 -16.15
N GLY A 27 -12.05 12.72 -16.35
CA GLY A 27 -12.50 12.24 -17.64
C GLY A 27 -11.71 11.02 -18.17
N ILE A 28 -11.12 10.23 -17.28
CA ILE A 28 -10.32 9.04 -17.59
C ILE A 28 -11.20 7.81 -17.61
N SER A 29 -11.03 6.95 -18.62
CA SER A 29 -11.70 5.64 -18.70
C SER A 29 -10.81 4.57 -18.12
N VAL A 30 -11.35 3.71 -17.24
CA VAL A 30 -10.62 2.62 -16.58
C VAL A 30 -11.07 1.26 -17.10
N THR A 31 -10.11 0.38 -17.39
CA THR A 31 -10.31 -1.05 -17.66
C THR A 31 -9.46 -1.85 -16.67
N VAL A 32 -10.01 -2.89 -16.06
CA VAL A 32 -9.32 -3.71 -15.06
C VAL A 32 -9.26 -5.18 -15.48
N ILE A 33 -8.25 -5.92 -15.01
CA ILE A 33 -8.20 -7.39 -15.04
C ILE A 33 -8.47 -7.87 -13.62
N ASP A 34 -9.49 -8.73 -13.45
CA ASP A 34 -9.76 -9.39 -12.18
C ASP A 34 -10.46 -10.73 -12.43
N PRO A 35 -10.05 -11.83 -11.76
CA PRO A 35 -10.67 -13.14 -11.94
C PRO A 35 -12.08 -13.22 -11.39
N THR A 36 -12.49 -12.31 -10.49
CA THR A 36 -13.82 -12.30 -9.88
C THR A 36 -14.78 -11.47 -10.72
N PRO A 37 -15.77 -12.07 -11.43
CA PRO A 37 -16.77 -11.29 -12.13
C PRO A 37 -17.52 -10.34 -11.19
N GLY A 38 -17.70 -9.09 -11.60
CA GLY A 38 -18.30 -8.08 -10.74
C GLY A 38 -17.37 -7.62 -9.63
N CYS A 39 -16.07 -7.53 -9.91
CA CYS A 39 -15.07 -7.04 -8.95
C CYS A 39 -15.37 -5.60 -8.48
N PRO A 40 -14.86 -5.16 -7.32
CA PRO A 40 -15.13 -3.84 -6.75
C PRO A 40 -14.99 -2.67 -7.74
N ALA A 41 -13.94 -2.63 -8.56
CA ALA A 41 -13.75 -1.59 -9.57
C ALA A 41 -14.87 -1.58 -10.64
N SER A 42 -15.37 -2.75 -11.04
CA SER A 42 -16.45 -2.84 -12.04
C SER A 42 -17.78 -2.33 -11.51
N LEU A 43 -18.05 -2.46 -10.19
CA LEU A 43 -19.26 -1.94 -9.56
C LEU A 43 -19.36 -0.42 -9.64
N VAL A 44 -18.24 0.27 -9.73
CA VAL A 44 -18.17 1.74 -9.82
C VAL A 44 -17.87 2.25 -11.23
N GLY A 45 -17.89 1.37 -12.25
CA GLY A 45 -17.89 1.77 -13.66
C GLY A 45 -16.63 1.45 -14.45
N ALA A 46 -15.64 0.75 -13.89
CA ALA A 46 -14.54 0.21 -14.69
C ALA A 46 -15.04 -0.87 -15.64
N ARG A 47 -14.47 -0.95 -16.85
CA ARG A 47 -14.65 -2.12 -17.72
C ARG A 47 -13.81 -3.26 -17.16
N GLN A 48 -14.34 -4.48 -17.18
CA GLN A 48 -13.63 -5.64 -16.65
C GLN A 48 -13.27 -6.64 -17.76
N ILE A 49 -12.02 -7.08 -17.75
CA ILE A 49 -11.56 -8.30 -18.41
C ILE A 49 -11.51 -9.37 -17.31
N VAL A 50 -12.36 -10.40 -17.42
CA VAL A 50 -12.40 -11.48 -16.43
C VAL A 50 -11.31 -12.48 -16.76
N ALA A 51 -10.17 -12.41 -16.07
CA ALA A 51 -9.02 -13.28 -16.27
C ALA A 51 -8.12 -13.27 -15.00
N ASP A 52 -7.22 -14.26 -14.91
CA ASP A 52 -6.18 -14.27 -13.88
C ASP A 52 -5.22 -13.07 -14.06
N TYR A 53 -4.73 -12.51 -12.96
CA TYR A 53 -3.79 -11.39 -12.96
C TYR A 53 -2.46 -11.69 -13.68
N ASN A 54 -2.11 -12.98 -13.82
CA ASN A 54 -0.89 -13.44 -14.44
C ASN A 54 -1.10 -13.92 -15.88
N ASP A 55 -2.32 -13.83 -16.41
CA ASP A 55 -2.64 -14.23 -17.79
C ASP A 55 -2.00 -13.24 -18.78
N LEU A 56 -0.98 -13.71 -19.48
CA LEU A 56 -0.23 -12.94 -20.48
C LEU A 56 -1.15 -12.38 -21.58
N THR A 57 -2.12 -13.17 -22.03
CA THR A 57 -3.05 -12.78 -23.10
C THR A 57 -3.95 -11.63 -22.61
N ALA A 58 -4.48 -11.75 -21.40
CA ALA A 58 -5.33 -10.71 -20.80
C ALA A 58 -4.56 -9.40 -20.55
N ILE A 59 -3.29 -9.49 -20.09
CA ILE A 59 -2.43 -8.31 -19.88
C ILE A 59 -2.14 -7.62 -21.22
N HIS A 60 -1.87 -8.38 -22.29
CA HIS A 60 -1.72 -7.84 -23.63
C HIS A 60 -3.02 -7.19 -24.14
N GLU A 61 -4.16 -7.87 -24.01
CA GLU A 61 -5.47 -7.31 -24.37
C GLU A 61 -5.76 -6.00 -23.64
N LEU A 62 -5.42 -5.92 -22.34
CA LEU A 62 -5.55 -4.70 -21.55
C LEU A 62 -4.71 -3.58 -22.15
N SER A 63 -3.44 -3.86 -22.47
CA SER A 63 -2.51 -2.89 -23.02
C SER A 63 -2.91 -2.35 -24.39
N GLU A 64 -3.54 -3.18 -25.23
CA GLU A 64 -4.06 -2.75 -26.55
C GLU A 64 -5.25 -1.78 -26.41
N LYS A 65 -6.05 -1.94 -25.37
CA LYS A 65 -7.27 -1.13 -25.13
C LYS A 65 -7.01 0.18 -24.37
N THR A 66 -5.78 0.36 -23.85
CA THR A 66 -5.44 1.47 -22.95
C THR A 66 -4.17 2.19 -23.37
N ASP A 67 -3.98 3.41 -22.87
CA ASP A 67 -2.82 4.24 -23.15
C ASP A 67 -1.67 3.96 -22.19
N VAL A 68 -2.00 3.59 -20.95
CA VAL A 68 -1.04 3.24 -19.89
C VAL A 68 -1.58 2.10 -19.05
N VAL A 69 -0.70 1.21 -18.59
CA VAL A 69 -1.01 0.12 -17.67
C VAL A 69 -0.40 0.41 -16.31
N THR A 70 -1.18 0.21 -15.26
CA THR A 70 -0.75 0.28 -13.85
C THR A 70 -1.28 -0.92 -13.05
N ILE A 71 -1.06 -0.92 -11.74
CA ILE A 71 -1.38 -2.04 -10.86
C ILE A 71 -2.18 -1.58 -9.63
N ASP A 72 -3.01 -2.47 -9.05
CA ASP A 72 -3.64 -2.24 -7.75
C ASP A 72 -3.07 -3.12 -6.63
N PHE A 73 -2.19 -4.07 -6.97
CA PHE A 73 -1.43 -4.88 -6.01
C PHE A 73 -0.06 -5.24 -6.60
N GLU A 74 0.93 -5.49 -5.75
CA GLU A 74 2.33 -5.68 -6.16
C GLU A 74 2.65 -7.06 -6.72
N HIS A 75 1.90 -8.12 -6.42
CA HIS A 75 2.22 -9.51 -6.82
C HIS A 75 1.74 -9.85 -8.25
N VAL A 76 2.01 -8.94 -9.18
CA VAL A 76 1.68 -9.07 -10.60
C VAL A 76 2.81 -9.75 -11.38
N ASN A 77 2.50 -10.26 -12.58
CA ASN A 77 3.50 -10.83 -13.48
C ASN A 77 4.35 -9.72 -14.15
N THR A 78 5.49 -9.39 -13.54
CA THR A 78 6.40 -8.36 -14.04
C THR A 78 7.02 -8.70 -15.39
N THR A 79 7.17 -9.99 -15.74
CA THR A 79 7.62 -10.42 -17.06
C THR A 79 6.59 -10.07 -18.13
N ALA A 80 5.30 -10.29 -17.85
CA ALA A 80 4.23 -9.89 -18.76
C ALA A 80 4.17 -8.37 -18.95
N LEU A 81 4.31 -7.61 -17.87
CA LEU A 81 4.37 -6.16 -17.92
C LEU A 81 5.58 -5.66 -18.72
N GLN A 82 6.73 -6.33 -18.59
CA GLN A 82 7.93 -6.01 -19.38
C GLN A 82 7.69 -6.24 -20.89
N GLN A 83 7.02 -7.33 -21.27
CA GLN A 83 6.62 -7.56 -22.66
C GLN A 83 5.71 -6.45 -23.19
N VAL A 84 4.78 -5.94 -22.37
CA VAL A 84 3.96 -4.78 -22.74
C VAL A 84 4.83 -3.54 -23.03
N VAL A 85 5.84 -3.26 -22.20
CA VAL A 85 6.80 -2.17 -22.44
C VAL A 85 7.53 -2.35 -23.76
N GLU A 86 7.93 -3.60 -24.12
CA GLU A 86 8.62 -3.92 -25.37
C GLU A 86 7.77 -3.68 -26.62
N THR A 87 6.43 -3.66 -26.49
CA THR A 87 5.52 -3.23 -27.57
C THR A 87 5.42 -1.71 -27.73
N GLY A 88 6.12 -0.92 -26.90
CA GLY A 88 6.09 0.54 -26.90
C GLY A 88 4.96 1.15 -26.05
N LYS A 89 4.26 0.35 -25.26
CA LYS A 89 3.22 0.83 -24.33
C LYS A 89 3.82 1.27 -22.99
N SER A 90 3.20 2.28 -22.38
CA SER A 90 3.59 2.77 -21.06
C SER A 90 3.08 1.85 -19.96
N VAL A 91 3.97 1.47 -19.04
CA VAL A 91 3.65 0.73 -17.81
C VAL A 91 4.24 1.48 -16.62
N HIS A 92 3.43 1.77 -15.63
CA HIS A 92 3.83 2.50 -14.42
C HIS A 92 3.25 1.86 -13.15
N PRO A 93 4.08 1.72 -12.08
CA PRO A 93 5.53 1.91 -12.07
C PRO A 93 6.24 0.99 -13.07
N LYS A 94 7.54 1.22 -13.31
CA LYS A 94 8.32 0.37 -14.21
C LYS A 94 8.34 -1.09 -13.73
N PRO A 95 8.24 -2.08 -14.63
CA PRO A 95 8.24 -3.50 -14.23
C PRO A 95 9.46 -3.90 -13.39
N GLN A 96 10.63 -3.29 -13.65
CA GLN A 96 11.85 -3.52 -12.88
C GLN A 96 11.72 -3.02 -11.43
N THR A 97 11.09 -1.86 -11.21
CA THR A 97 10.82 -1.33 -9.87
C THR A 97 9.85 -2.25 -9.12
N ILE A 98 8.79 -2.72 -9.79
CA ILE A 98 7.85 -3.67 -9.19
C ILE A 98 8.57 -4.97 -8.83
N ALA A 99 9.38 -5.53 -9.73
CA ALA A 99 10.13 -6.77 -9.49
C ALA A 99 11.12 -6.65 -8.32
N MET A 100 11.82 -5.51 -8.21
CA MET A 100 12.71 -5.20 -7.09
C MET A 100 11.93 -5.18 -5.76
N ILE A 101 10.76 -4.56 -5.73
CA ILE A 101 9.93 -4.46 -4.53
C ILE A 101 9.29 -5.80 -4.15
N GLN A 102 8.95 -6.65 -5.13
CA GLN A 102 8.40 -7.99 -4.88
C GLN A 102 9.34 -8.92 -4.13
N ASP A 103 10.66 -8.78 -4.33
CA ASP A 103 11.68 -9.51 -3.57
C ASP A 103 12.18 -8.66 -2.40
N LYS A 104 11.72 -8.97 -1.20
CA LYS A 104 12.02 -8.17 0.00
C LYS A 104 13.52 -8.08 0.32
N LEU A 105 14.30 -9.12 0.01
CA LEU A 105 15.77 -9.05 0.14
C LEU A 105 16.36 -8.07 -0.88
N THR A 106 15.96 -8.16 -2.14
CA THR A 106 16.42 -7.23 -3.18
C THR A 106 16.00 -5.78 -2.87
N GLN A 107 14.84 -5.57 -2.25
CA GLN A 107 14.41 -4.26 -1.77
C GLN A 107 15.35 -3.74 -0.66
N CYS A 108 15.74 -4.58 0.30
CA CYS A 108 16.71 -4.19 1.34
C CYS A 108 18.09 -3.88 0.73
N GLU A 109 18.57 -4.73 -0.21
CA GLU A 109 19.83 -4.51 -0.94
C GLU A 109 19.80 -3.17 -1.73
N PHE A 110 18.67 -2.83 -2.35
CA PHE A 110 18.46 -1.55 -3.03
C PHE A 110 18.51 -0.36 -2.06
N LEU A 111 17.86 -0.46 -0.90
CA LEU A 111 17.84 0.58 0.12
C LEU A 111 19.26 0.83 0.66
N GLU A 112 19.98 -0.24 1.03
CA GLU A 112 21.34 -0.17 1.53
C GLU A 112 22.30 0.42 0.49
N PHE A 113 22.22 -0.04 -0.77
CA PHE A 113 23.07 0.45 -1.87
C PHE A 113 22.92 1.97 -2.09
N ASN A 114 21.72 2.51 -1.90
CA ASN A 114 21.43 3.94 -2.03
C ASN A 114 21.65 4.72 -0.72
N GLY A 115 22.22 4.11 0.33
CA GLY A 115 22.48 4.76 1.61
C GLY A 115 21.21 5.19 2.36
N LEU A 116 20.11 4.49 2.12
CA LEU A 116 18.82 4.71 2.79
C LEU A 116 18.75 3.87 4.09
N PRO A 117 18.16 4.39 5.16
CA PRO A 117 18.14 3.71 6.44
C PRO A 117 17.20 2.48 6.39
N VAL A 118 17.76 1.31 6.57
CA VAL A 118 17.05 0.02 6.65
C VAL A 118 17.61 -0.78 7.81
N ALA A 119 16.82 -1.68 8.39
CA ALA A 119 17.33 -2.61 9.40
C ALA A 119 18.44 -3.48 8.82
N ASP A 120 19.39 -3.90 9.64
CA ASP A 120 20.41 -4.87 9.23
C ASP A 120 19.74 -6.15 8.74
N PHE A 121 20.23 -6.71 7.63
CA PHE A 121 19.64 -7.90 7.01
C PHE A 121 20.70 -8.86 6.50
N LYS A 122 20.31 -10.11 6.31
CA LYS A 122 21.19 -11.16 5.75
C LYS A 122 20.42 -12.11 4.85
N ARG A 123 21.01 -12.45 3.71
CA ARG A 123 20.56 -13.56 2.87
C ARG A 123 20.77 -14.87 3.62
N LEU A 124 19.78 -15.75 3.55
CA LEU A 124 19.80 -17.06 4.21
C LEU A 124 19.43 -18.15 3.20
N ASP A 125 20.41 -18.99 2.88
CA ASP A 125 20.21 -20.14 1.99
C ASP A 125 20.17 -21.46 2.80
N THR A 126 20.68 -21.45 4.04
CA THR A 126 20.70 -22.62 4.94
C THR A 126 20.33 -22.23 6.38
N VAL A 127 19.92 -23.22 7.18
CA VAL A 127 19.61 -23.01 8.61
C VAL A 127 20.86 -22.65 9.42
N GLU A 128 22.04 -23.13 9.02
CA GLU A 128 23.34 -22.80 9.64
C GLU A 128 23.65 -21.29 9.46
N GLU A 129 23.35 -20.75 8.26
CA GLU A 129 23.46 -19.31 8.02
C GLU A 129 22.45 -18.51 8.87
N ALA A 130 21.25 -19.06 9.08
CA ALA A 130 20.26 -18.45 9.95
C ALA A 130 20.72 -18.42 11.42
N HIS A 131 21.36 -19.48 11.93
CA HIS A 131 21.95 -19.49 13.27
C HIS A 131 23.07 -18.44 13.40
N LYS A 132 23.90 -18.30 12.38
CA LYS A 132 24.96 -17.29 12.38
C LYS A 132 24.36 -15.88 12.34
N ALA A 133 23.39 -15.63 11.48
CA ALA A 133 22.70 -14.34 11.42
C ALA A 133 22.02 -13.99 12.76
N LEU A 134 21.37 -14.96 13.40
CA LEU A 134 20.75 -14.78 14.70
C LEU A 134 21.79 -14.37 15.77
N THR A 135 22.99 -14.95 15.73
CA THR A 135 24.10 -14.57 16.62
C THR A 135 24.56 -13.15 16.35
N ASP A 136 24.70 -12.76 15.07
CA ASP A 136 25.11 -11.42 14.66
C ASP A 136 24.04 -10.35 15.02
N PHE A 137 22.77 -10.73 15.18
CA PHE A 137 21.64 -9.90 15.59
C PHE A 137 21.26 -10.05 17.08
N ASP A 138 22.23 -10.30 17.96
CA ASP A 138 22.05 -10.37 19.41
C ASP A 138 20.97 -11.38 19.87
N GLY A 139 20.79 -12.46 19.12
CA GLY A 139 19.92 -13.59 19.49
C GLY A 139 18.42 -13.39 19.21
N LYS A 140 18.04 -12.35 18.46
CA LYS A 140 16.66 -12.13 18.03
C LYS A 140 16.59 -11.52 16.62
N MET A 141 15.84 -12.15 15.71
CA MET A 141 15.64 -11.63 14.36
C MET A 141 14.23 -11.93 13.84
N LEU A 142 13.88 -11.27 12.75
CA LEU A 142 12.77 -11.63 11.90
C LEU A 142 13.26 -12.54 10.77
N LEU A 143 12.71 -13.76 10.71
CA LEU A 143 12.86 -14.65 9.56
C LEU A 143 11.72 -14.35 8.59
N LYS A 144 12.02 -13.93 7.37
CA LYS A 144 11.06 -13.41 6.41
C LYS A 144 11.14 -14.15 5.07
N MET A 145 9.98 -14.42 4.45
CA MET A 145 9.91 -14.85 3.06
C MET A 145 10.31 -13.71 2.14
N ARG A 146 11.10 -14.01 1.11
CA ARG A 146 11.52 -13.01 0.11
C ARG A 146 10.36 -12.55 -0.77
N HIS A 147 9.42 -13.44 -1.06
CA HIS A 147 8.27 -13.17 -1.93
C HIS A 147 6.94 -13.53 -1.25
N GLN A 148 5.85 -12.91 -1.72
CA GLN A 148 4.47 -13.22 -1.29
C GLN A 148 4.21 -13.01 0.21
N SER A 149 4.96 -12.14 0.85
CA SER A 149 4.76 -11.71 2.23
C SER A 149 3.86 -10.46 2.26
N TYR A 150 2.78 -10.49 3.04
CA TYR A 150 1.85 -9.37 3.23
C TYR A 150 1.07 -9.51 4.54
N ASP A 151 0.64 -8.41 5.14
CA ASP A 151 -0.14 -8.37 6.39
C ASP A 151 0.46 -9.32 7.47
N GLY A 152 1.80 -9.34 7.63
CA GLY A 152 2.53 -10.18 8.57
C GLY A 152 2.60 -11.68 8.23
N LYS A 153 1.97 -12.13 7.15
CA LYS A 153 2.13 -13.49 6.65
C LYS A 153 3.49 -13.66 5.99
N GLY A 154 4.17 -14.75 6.29
CA GLY A 154 5.53 -15.00 5.78
C GLY A 154 6.63 -14.39 6.64
N ASN A 155 6.34 -13.97 7.88
CA ASN A 155 7.30 -13.47 8.85
C ASN A 155 7.23 -14.30 10.14
N ALA A 156 8.36 -14.55 10.78
CA ALA A 156 8.43 -15.16 12.10
C ALA A 156 9.50 -14.45 12.95
N VAL A 157 9.15 -14.10 14.18
CA VAL A 157 10.15 -13.67 15.17
C VAL A 157 10.84 -14.92 15.70
N VAL A 158 12.16 -14.98 15.55
CA VAL A 158 12.95 -16.15 15.96
C VAL A 158 14.03 -15.78 16.97
N SER A 159 14.33 -16.79 17.80
CA SER A 159 15.42 -16.83 18.77
C SER A 159 16.08 -18.21 18.68
N ASN A 160 17.11 -18.47 19.52
CA ASN A 160 17.75 -19.79 19.54
C ASN A 160 16.79 -20.95 19.86
N ASP A 161 15.68 -20.66 20.57
CA ASP A 161 14.74 -21.69 21.03
C ASP A 161 13.77 -22.17 19.95
N ASN A 162 13.51 -21.35 18.90
CA ASN A 162 12.47 -21.64 17.92
C ASN A 162 12.90 -21.48 16.45
N LEU A 163 14.17 -21.18 16.17
CA LEU A 163 14.67 -20.94 14.82
C LEU A 163 14.47 -22.15 13.90
N GLU A 164 14.86 -23.35 14.35
CA GLU A 164 14.75 -24.56 13.53
C GLU A 164 13.30 -24.92 13.21
N ASP A 165 12.41 -24.80 14.20
CA ASP A 165 10.98 -25.05 14.00
C ASP A 165 10.39 -24.03 13.02
N ALA A 166 10.72 -22.74 13.16
CA ALA A 166 10.28 -21.69 12.25
C ALA A 166 10.82 -21.92 10.83
N TRP A 167 12.11 -22.25 10.69
CA TRP A 167 12.73 -22.58 9.40
C TRP A 167 12.03 -23.74 8.70
N ASN A 168 11.79 -24.83 9.43
CA ASN A 168 11.11 -26.02 8.90
C ASN A 168 9.65 -25.72 8.51
N ASN A 169 8.96 -24.86 9.27
CA ASN A 169 7.57 -24.46 8.97
C ASN A 169 7.45 -23.64 7.67
N PHE A 170 8.48 -22.87 7.29
CA PHE A 170 8.52 -22.19 6.02
C PHE A 170 8.75 -23.14 4.83
N GLY A 171 9.33 -24.32 5.05
CA GLY A 171 9.61 -25.31 4.01
C GLY A 171 10.66 -24.82 3.00
N ASN A 172 10.45 -25.11 1.70
CA ASN A 172 11.41 -24.83 0.64
C ASN A 172 11.25 -23.43 0.01
N VAL A 173 10.87 -22.41 0.78
CA VAL A 173 10.77 -21.03 0.28
C VAL A 173 12.10 -20.28 0.52
N LYS A 174 12.38 -19.29 -0.33
CA LYS A 174 13.56 -18.44 -0.13
C LYS A 174 13.32 -17.50 1.04
N LEU A 175 14.25 -17.47 1.99
CA LEU A 175 14.20 -16.69 3.22
C LEU A 175 15.33 -15.65 3.28
N TYR A 176 15.17 -14.68 4.17
CA TYR A 176 16.22 -13.79 4.63
C TYR A 176 15.98 -13.46 6.11
N GLY A 177 17.02 -13.03 6.79
CA GLY A 177 16.96 -12.59 8.19
C GLY A 177 17.05 -11.08 8.25
N GLU A 178 16.30 -10.47 9.15
CA GLU A 178 16.31 -9.04 9.44
C GLU A 178 16.42 -8.82 10.94
N ALA A 179 17.26 -7.89 11.36
CA ALA A 179 17.40 -7.52 12.76
C ALA A 179 16.06 -7.08 13.35
N PHE A 180 15.75 -7.56 14.55
CA PHE A 180 14.51 -7.18 15.23
C PHE A 180 14.59 -5.72 15.70
N ILE A 181 13.75 -4.85 15.18
CA ILE A 181 13.70 -3.43 15.53
C ILE A 181 12.62 -3.20 16.61
N PRO A 182 13.00 -2.80 17.83
CA PRO A 182 12.05 -2.38 18.85
C PRO A 182 11.54 -0.96 18.56
N PHE A 183 10.56 -0.84 17.68
CA PHE A 183 9.96 0.44 17.31
C PHE A 183 8.90 0.89 18.33
N VAL A 184 8.63 2.20 18.38
CA VAL A 184 7.60 2.82 19.22
C VAL A 184 6.40 3.27 18.42
N LYS A 185 6.59 3.61 17.12
CA LYS A 185 5.51 3.95 16.18
C LYS A 185 5.80 3.37 14.79
N GLU A 186 4.75 3.06 14.08
CA GLU A 186 4.80 2.77 12.64
C GLU A 186 4.33 4.00 11.87
N LEU A 187 5.12 4.41 10.89
CA LEU A 187 4.89 5.58 10.07
C LEU A 187 4.76 5.19 8.60
N ALA A 188 4.09 6.03 7.82
CA ALA A 188 4.19 5.94 6.37
C ALA A 188 4.20 7.34 5.76
N VAL A 189 4.94 7.49 4.66
CA VAL A 189 4.86 8.66 3.78
C VAL A 189 4.34 8.22 2.44
N ILE A 190 3.21 8.78 2.04
CA ILE A 190 2.67 8.62 0.71
C ILE A 190 3.30 9.69 -0.18
N LEU A 191 3.74 9.29 -1.35
CA LEU A 191 4.30 10.20 -2.35
C LEU A 191 3.82 9.85 -3.74
N ALA A 192 3.86 10.81 -4.64
CA ALA A 192 3.65 10.58 -6.07
C ALA A 192 4.83 11.10 -6.87
N ARG A 193 5.19 10.35 -7.90
CA ARG A 193 6.22 10.69 -8.87
C ARG A 193 5.60 10.66 -10.27
N ASP A 194 5.72 11.73 -11.04
CA ASP A 194 5.22 11.78 -12.40
C ASP A 194 6.20 11.19 -13.43
N THR A 195 5.81 11.22 -14.71
CA THR A 195 6.63 10.71 -15.81
C THR A 195 7.90 11.52 -16.08
N GLU A 196 7.95 12.76 -15.62
CA GLU A 196 9.09 13.67 -15.77
C GLU A 196 10.03 13.60 -14.55
N GLY A 197 9.62 12.88 -13.48
CA GLY A 197 10.39 12.73 -12.26
C GLY A 197 10.07 13.77 -11.18
N THR A 198 9.05 14.61 -11.37
CA THR A 198 8.56 15.50 -10.32
C THR A 198 7.96 14.68 -9.19
N ILE A 199 8.30 15.01 -7.94
CA ILE A 199 7.83 14.30 -6.76
C ILE A 199 7.06 15.27 -5.86
N VAL A 200 5.92 14.81 -5.35
CA VAL A 200 5.16 15.45 -4.27
C VAL A 200 4.94 14.44 -3.15
N ILE A 201 4.98 14.90 -1.91
CA ILE A 201 4.77 14.07 -0.72
C ILE A 201 3.55 14.56 0.04
N TYR A 202 2.83 13.62 0.67
CA TYR A 202 1.80 13.92 1.65
C TYR A 202 2.41 14.04 3.04
N PRO A 203 1.75 14.73 3.98
CA PRO A 203 2.19 14.73 5.36
C PRO A 203 2.35 13.30 5.88
N THR A 204 3.39 13.06 6.68
CA THR A 204 3.65 11.76 7.31
C THR A 204 2.45 11.30 8.12
N VAL A 205 2.02 10.07 7.92
CA VAL A 205 0.96 9.43 8.70
C VAL A 205 1.55 8.51 9.77
N GLU A 206 0.82 8.36 10.87
CA GLU A 206 1.04 7.31 11.86
C GLU A 206 0.02 6.18 11.63
N THR A 207 0.50 4.93 11.67
CA THR A 207 -0.35 3.76 11.48
C THR A 207 -0.37 2.89 12.72
N ILE A 208 -1.54 2.38 13.07
CA ILE A 208 -1.71 1.40 14.14
C ILE A 208 -2.13 0.08 13.52
N HIS A 209 -1.33 -0.97 13.76
CA HIS A 209 -1.63 -2.33 13.32
C HIS A 209 -2.14 -3.19 14.48
N ILE A 210 -3.14 -4.01 14.20
CA ILE A 210 -3.65 -5.05 15.09
C ILE A 210 -3.49 -6.38 14.37
N ASN A 211 -2.75 -7.31 14.96
CA ASN A 211 -2.41 -8.60 14.33
C ASN A 211 -1.80 -8.44 12.93
N ASN A 212 -0.89 -7.49 12.76
CA ASN A 212 -0.22 -7.10 11.53
C ASN A 212 -1.14 -6.57 10.41
N ILE A 213 -2.40 -6.28 10.69
CA ILE A 213 -3.32 -5.64 9.74
C ILE A 213 -3.49 -4.18 10.15
N CYS A 214 -3.28 -3.26 9.23
CA CYS A 214 -3.51 -1.84 9.48
C CYS A 214 -4.95 -1.63 9.94
N HIS A 215 -5.11 -1.10 11.15
CA HIS A 215 -6.40 -0.84 11.78
C HIS A 215 -6.77 0.63 11.68
N LYS A 216 -5.88 1.54 12.10
CA LYS A 216 -6.13 2.98 12.15
C LYS A 216 -4.96 3.75 11.53
N VAL A 217 -5.27 4.87 10.91
CA VAL A 217 -4.29 5.80 10.32
C VAL A 217 -4.63 7.23 10.76
N PHE A 218 -3.64 7.95 11.24
CA PHE A 218 -3.72 9.37 11.60
C PHE A 218 -3.02 10.22 10.53
N LEU A 219 -3.69 11.22 10.01
CA LEU A 219 -3.17 12.18 9.04
C LEU A 219 -3.42 13.63 9.55
N PRO A 220 -2.38 14.40 9.89
CA PRO A 220 -0.99 13.98 10.00
C PRO A 220 -0.78 13.05 11.20
N GLY A 221 0.32 12.30 11.24
CA GLY A 221 0.71 11.54 12.42
C GLY A 221 1.01 12.45 13.62
N ASP A 222 0.77 11.95 14.84
CA ASP A 222 1.13 12.62 16.08
C ASP A 222 2.64 12.54 16.31
N LEU A 223 3.38 13.46 15.68
CA LEU A 223 4.84 13.48 15.61
C LEU A 223 5.37 14.89 15.90
N ASN A 224 6.53 14.95 16.53
CA ASN A 224 7.26 16.22 16.58
C ASN A 224 7.81 16.59 15.18
N ASP A 225 8.09 17.87 14.97
CA ASP A 225 8.49 18.39 13.65
C ASP A 225 9.80 17.75 13.15
N THR A 226 10.77 17.50 14.04
CA THR A 226 12.05 16.88 13.68
C THR A 226 11.86 15.47 13.12
N VAL A 227 11.04 14.65 13.76
CA VAL A 227 10.73 13.27 13.30
C VAL A 227 9.98 13.32 11.97
N ARG A 228 9.00 14.24 11.85
CA ARG A 228 8.25 14.42 10.59
C ARG A 228 9.17 14.78 9.43
N GLU A 229 9.97 15.82 9.57
CA GLU A 229 10.93 16.28 8.54
C GLU A 229 11.93 15.19 8.17
N LYS A 230 12.39 14.39 9.13
CA LYS A 230 13.29 13.25 8.90
C LYS A 230 12.61 12.17 8.07
N ALA A 231 11.36 11.78 8.40
CA ALA A 231 10.58 10.79 7.65
C ALA A 231 10.34 11.24 6.20
N GLU A 232 9.92 12.48 6.02
CA GLU A 232 9.65 13.08 4.71
C GLU A 232 10.94 13.18 3.87
N THR A 233 12.06 13.53 4.48
CA THR A 233 13.39 13.56 3.82
C THR A 233 13.81 12.16 3.35
N ILE A 234 13.62 11.14 4.18
CA ILE A 234 13.92 9.74 3.81
C ILE A 234 13.03 9.29 2.65
N ALA A 235 11.73 9.59 2.72
CA ALA A 235 10.80 9.24 1.65
C ALA A 235 11.14 9.94 0.32
N MET A 236 11.48 11.23 0.35
CA MET A 236 11.89 11.98 -0.81
C MET A 236 13.13 11.37 -1.47
N LYS A 237 14.18 11.10 -0.68
CA LYS A 237 15.40 10.43 -1.16
C LYS A 237 15.11 9.04 -1.73
N THR A 238 14.21 8.28 -1.11
CA THR A 238 13.81 6.97 -1.64
C THR A 238 13.17 7.12 -3.02
N ALA A 239 12.25 8.09 -3.18
CA ALA A 239 11.54 8.33 -4.43
C ALA A 239 12.46 8.79 -5.57
N GLU A 240 13.57 9.49 -5.27
CA GLU A 240 14.58 9.91 -6.26
C GLU A 240 15.25 8.71 -6.94
N HIS A 241 15.37 7.58 -6.23
CA HIS A 241 15.98 6.35 -6.74
C HIS A 241 14.99 5.38 -7.37
N LEU A 242 13.66 5.61 -7.21
CA LEU A 242 12.64 4.76 -7.83
C LEU A 242 12.39 5.15 -9.28
N GLU A 243 12.16 4.16 -10.15
CA GLU A 243 11.86 4.38 -11.55
C GLU A 243 10.36 4.20 -11.84
N GLY A 244 9.85 5.03 -12.77
CA GLY A 244 8.46 5.03 -13.20
C GLY A 244 7.63 6.07 -12.47
N ALA A 245 6.38 6.19 -12.89
CA ALA A 245 5.41 7.13 -12.33
C ALA A 245 4.37 6.41 -11.47
N GLY A 246 3.67 7.15 -10.63
CA GLY A 246 2.60 6.65 -9.79
C GLY A 246 2.75 7.08 -8.34
N VAL A 247 1.87 6.56 -7.50
CA VAL A 247 1.95 6.69 -6.06
C VAL A 247 2.80 5.57 -5.49
N PHE A 248 3.63 5.90 -4.51
CA PHE A 248 4.38 4.98 -3.68
C PHE A 248 4.06 5.26 -2.22
N ALA A 249 4.12 4.24 -1.38
CA ALA A 249 4.11 4.39 0.06
C ALA A 249 5.42 3.85 0.63
N ILE A 250 6.05 4.65 1.49
CA ILE A 250 7.26 4.28 2.20
C ILE A 250 6.88 4.04 3.66
N GLU A 251 6.82 2.77 4.06
CA GLU A 251 6.55 2.39 5.45
C GLU A 251 7.83 2.40 6.27
N MET A 252 7.75 2.91 7.50
CA MET A 252 8.91 3.16 8.35
C MET A 252 8.62 2.80 9.80
N PHE A 253 9.66 2.43 10.51
CA PHE A 253 9.66 2.28 11.96
C PHE A 253 10.34 3.47 12.62
N LEU A 254 9.69 4.04 13.63
CA LEU A 254 10.27 5.02 14.54
C LEU A 254 10.74 4.31 15.80
N THR A 255 12.03 4.42 16.14
CA THR A 255 12.57 3.87 17.38
C THR A 255 12.44 4.88 18.54
N LYS A 256 12.69 4.40 19.77
CA LYS A 256 12.68 5.24 20.98
C LYS A 256 13.77 6.34 20.97
N ASP A 257 14.81 6.19 20.15
CA ASP A 257 15.93 7.12 20.02
C ASP A 257 15.75 8.08 18.81
N ASP A 258 14.51 8.22 18.33
CA ASP A 258 14.12 9.04 17.16
C ASP A 258 14.84 8.65 15.86
N GLU A 259 15.28 7.40 15.75
CA GLU A 259 15.77 6.84 14.51
C GLU A 259 14.59 6.35 13.66
N ILE A 260 14.71 6.54 12.34
CA ILE A 260 13.71 6.11 11.38
C ILE A 260 14.37 5.13 10.42
N LEU A 261 13.78 3.94 10.31
CA LEU A 261 14.21 2.88 9.41
C LEU A 261 13.08 2.56 8.43
N ILE A 262 13.40 2.39 7.16
CA ILE A 262 12.43 1.95 6.15
C ILE A 262 12.12 0.47 6.41
N ASN A 263 10.84 0.14 6.52
CA ASN A 263 10.34 -1.22 6.60
C ASN A 263 10.11 -1.79 5.20
N GLU A 264 9.29 -1.09 4.39
CA GLU A 264 9.01 -1.54 3.03
C GLU A 264 8.51 -0.41 2.12
N ILE A 265 8.55 -0.67 0.82
CA ILE A 265 8.00 0.19 -0.23
C ILE A 265 6.81 -0.53 -0.86
N ALA A 266 5.68 0.18 -1.01
CA ALA A 266 4.56 -0.26 -1.85
C ALA A 266 4.56 0.57 -3.15
N PRO A 267 4.59 -0.08 -4.35
CA PRO A 267 4.67 0.62 -5.64
C PRO A 267 3.29 0.97 -6.20
N ARG A 268 2.36 1.39 -5.37
CA ARG A 268 0.95 1.64 -5.69
C ARG A 268 0.29 2.50 -4.63
N VAL A 269 -0.95 2.92 -4.89
CA VAL A 269 -1.82 3.49 -3.86
C VAL A 269 -1.92 2.54 -2.65
N HIS A 270 -1.93 3.09 -1.46
CA HIS A 270 -1.73 2.31 -0.23
C HIS A 270 -2.83 2.56 0.80
N ASN A 271 -3.04 1.57 1.68
CA ASN A 271 -4.05 1.65 2.74
C ASN A 271 -3.81 2.84 3.68
N SER A 272 -2.55 3.14 4.00
CA SER A 272 -2.20 4.29 4.84
C SER A 272 -2.48 5.64 4.18
N GLY A 273 -2.71 5.67 2.86
CA GLY A 273 -3.09 6.87 2.12
C GLY A 273 -4.61 7.06 1.95
N HIS A 274 -5.46 6.16 2.47
CA HIS A 274 -6.92 6.30 2.34
C HIS A 274 -7.47 7.60 2.93
N PRO A 275 -6.98 8.10 4.10
CA PRO A 275 -7.48 9.35 4.65
C PRO A 275 -7.23 10.58 3.76
N THR A 276 -6.42 10.47 2.69
CA THR A 276 -6.24 11.56 1.73
C THR A 276 -7.50 11.85 0.89
N ILE A 277 -8.47 10.94 0.84
CA ILE A 277 -9.73 11.15 0.09
C ILE A 277 -10.47 12.37 0.65
N GLU A 278 -10.69 12.39 1.96
CA GLU A 278 -11.35 13.49 2.65
C GLU A 278 -10.34 14.54 3.14
N GLY A 279 -9.18 14.09 3.62
CA GLY A 279 -8.21 14.92 4.33
C GLY A 279 -7.34 15.81 3.45
N SER A 280 -7.10 15.48 2.16
CA SER A 280 -6.17 16.22 1.29
C SER A 280 -6.85 16.86 0.09
N VAL A 281 -6.26 17.93 -0.47
CA VAL A 281 -6.76 18.62 -1.67
C VAL A 281 -6.86 17.67 -2.85
N THR A 282 -5.82 16.85 -3.07
CA THR A 282 -5.81 15.79 -4.08
C THR A 282 -5.64 14.45 -3.37
N SER A 283 -6.54 13.49 -3.59
CA SER A 283 -6.39 12.15 -2.99
C SER A 283 -5.23 11.39 -3.62
N GLN A 284 -4.66 10.42 -2.91
CA GLN A 284 -3.63 9.54 -3.49
C GLN A 284 -4.10 8.84 -4.77
N PHE A 285 -5.39 8.56 -4.90
CA PHE A 285 -5.98 7.88 -6.05
C PHE A 285 -6.01 8.78 -7.28
N GLU A 286 -6.47 10.01 -7.14
CA GLU A 286 -6.40 11.02 -8.19
C GLU A 286 -4.94 11.32 -8.55
N GLN A 287 -4.08 11.45 -7.54
CA GLN A 287 -2.66 11.74 -7.73
C GLN A 287 -1.95 10.62 -8.53
N HIS A 288 -2.30 9.34 -8.25
CA HIS A 288 -1.78 8.21 -9.01
C HIS A 288 -2.17 8.30 -10.50
N LEU A 289 -3.45 8.59 -10.77
CA LEU A 289 -3.94 8.74 -12.14
C LEU A 289 -3.25 9.90 -12.87
N ARG A 290 -3.07 11.04 -12.20
CA ARG A 290 -2.32 12.18 -12.74
C ARG A 290 -0.89 11.79 -13.07
N ALA A 291 -0.21 11.16 -12.12
CA ALA A 291 1.17 10.73 -12.25
C ALA A 291 1.39 9.80 -13.45
N VAL A 292 0.61 8.72 -13.57
CA VAL A 292 0.81 7.70 -14.62
C VAL A 292 0.37 8.17 -16.00
N THR A 293 -0.45 9.22 -16.09
CA THR A 293 -0.92 9.80 -17.37
C THR A 293 -0.14 11.02 -17.81
N GLY A 294 0.86 11.48 -17.04
CA GLY A 294 1.64 12.68 -17.34
C GLY A 294 0.86 13.98 -17.13
N MET A 295 -0.19 13.97 -16.30
CA MET A 295 -0.86 15.19 -15.86
C MET A 295 -0.04 15.87 -14.77
N ILE A 296 -0.23 17.18 -14.61
CA ILE A 296 0.39 17.95 -13.52
C ILE A 296 -0.10 17.38 -12.18
N LEU A 297 0.84 17.08 -11.27
CA LEU A 297 0.52 16.63 -9.93
C LEU A 297 -0.27 17.71 -9.17
N GLY A 298 -1.26 17.26 -8.41
CA GLY A 298 -2.09 18.14 -7.59
C GLY A 298 -1.42 18.46 -6.24
N SER A 299 -1.97 19.43 -5.50
CA SER A 299 -1.52 19.75 -4.15
C SER A 299 -1.80 18.59 -3.20
N THR A 300 -0.83 18.29 -2.35
CA THR A 300 -0.93 17.32 -1.25
C THR A 300 -1.35 17.97 0.08
N ASP A 301 -1.63 19.28 0.07
CA ASP A 301 -2.05 20.02 1.24
C ASP A 301 -3.32 19.42 1.85
N MET A 302 -3.45 19.53 3.16
CA MET A 302 -4.63 19.08 3.88
C MET A 302 -5.78 20.08 3.70
N LYS A 303 -7.02 19.57 3.57
CA LYS A 303 -8.27 20.36 3.60
C LYS A 303 -8.75 20.65 5.03
N HIS A 304 -8.40 19.76 5.95
CA HIS A 304 -8.76 19.80 7.37
C HIS A 304 -7.49 19.66 8.20
N ASN A 305 -7.51 20.10 9.44
CA ASN A 305 -6.34 20.01 10.31
C ASN A 305 -6.02 18.57 10.71
N ALA A 306 -7.04 17.68 10.71
CA ALA A 306 -6.89 16.27 11.06
C ALA A 306 -7.83 15.38 10.25
N ALA A 307 -7.36 14.18 9.92
CA ALA A 307 -8.16 13.07 9.39
C ALA A 307 -7.74 11.77 10.07
N VAL A 308 -8.71 10.95 10.47
CA VAL A 308 -8.45 9.63 11.05
C VAL A 308 -9.24 8.58 10.28
N MET A 309 -8.55 7.58 9.73
CA MET A 309 -9.16 6.47 9.03
C MET A 309 -9.15 5.21 9.88
N ILE A 310 -10.23 4.44 9.85
CA ILE A 310 -10.32 3.10 10.45
C ILE A 310 -10.76 2.10 9.38
N ASN A 311 -10.03 0.97 9.26
CA ASN A 311 -10.41 -0.12 8.38
C ASN A 311 -11.59 -0.92 8.95
N ILE A 312 -12.60 -1.19 8.14
CA ILE A 312 -13.72 -2.08 8.45
C ILE A 312 -13.34 -3.48 7.99
N LEU A 313 -13.02 -4.34 8.96
CA LEU A 313 -12.63 -5.73 8.73
C LEU A 313 -13.79 -6.68 8.95
N GLY A 314 -13.87 -7.73 8.15
CA GLY A 314 -14.82 -8.82 8.37
C GLY A 314 -14.57 -9.50 9.72
N LYS A 315 -15.61 -9.62 10.54
CA LYS A 315 -15.60 -10.27 11.85
C LYS A 315 -16.12 -11.71 11.82
N ARG A 316 -16.68 -12.14 10.70
CA ARG A 316 -17.29 -13.47 10.48
C ARG A 316 -17.04 -13.95 9.06
N ASN A 317 -17.44 -15.18 8.76
CA ASN A 317 -17.51 -15.69 7.40
C ASN A 317 -18.99 -15.69 6.94
N GLY A 318 -19.24 -15.40 5.67
CA GLY A 318 -20.58 -15.47 5.06
C GLY A 318 -20.88 -14.32 4.10
N SER A 319 -22.16 -14.10 3.83
CA SER A 319 -22.63 -13.01 2.97
C SER A 319 -22.36 -11.64 3.57
N ALA A 320 -22.00 -10.68 2.74
CA ALA A 320 -21.73 -9.30 3.15
C ALA A 320 -23.05 -8.53 3.29
N GLU A 321 -23.45 -8.28 4.52
CA GLU A 321 -24.62 -7.49 4.88
C GLU A 321 -24.21 -6.43 5.91
N PRO A 322 -23.64 -5.28 5.46
CA PRO A 322 -23.23 -4.23 6.38
C PRO A 322 -24.43 -3.61 7.07
N LYS A 323 -24.33 -3.38 8.38
CA LYS A 323 -25.32 -2.70 9.20
C LYS A 323 -24.71 -1.48 9.86
N GLY A 324 -25.55 -0.51 10.21
CA GLY A 324 -25.13 0.67 10.97
C GLY A 324 -24.43 1.77 10.15
N VAL A 325 -24.19 1.57 8.86
CA VAL A 325 -23.52 2.56 7.99
C VAL A 325 -24.27 3.89 7.98
N GLU A 326 -25.61 3.88 7.86
CA GLU A 326 -26.42 5.11 7.86
C GLU A 326 -26.25 5.90 9.16
N LYS A 327 -26.21 5.22 10.33
CA LYS A 327 -25.99 5.86 11.62
C LYS A 327 -24.56 6.40 11.78
N ALA A 328 -23.58 5.69 11.25
CA ALA A 328 -22.19 6.18 11.25
C ALA A 328 -22.06 7.47 10.43
N LEU A 329 -22.78 7.60 9.33
CA LEU A 329 -22.83 8.80 8.49
C LEU A 329 -23.55 10.00 9.14
N GLU A 330 -24.27 9.82 10.24
CA GLU A 330 -24.86 10.93 11.04
C GLU A 330 -23.81 11.64 11.91
N ILE A 331 -22.64 11.02 12.12
CA ILE A 331 -21.55 11.63 12.90
C ILE A 331 -20.83 12.67 12.04
N GLU A 332 -20.64 13.86 12.58
CA GLU A 332 -20.01 14.98 11.87
C GLU A 332 -18.60 14.64 11.37
N GLY A 333 -18.32 15.00 10.12
CA GLY A 333 -17.03 14.79 9.47
C GLY A 333 -16.74 13.35 9.06
N VAL A 334 -17.67 12.39 9.25
CA VAL A 334 -17.48 10.98 8.93
C VAL A 334 -17.90 10.67 7.50
N SER A 335 -17.03 9.99 6.77
CA SER A 335 -17.28 9.34 5.49
C SER A 335 -17.08 7.84 5.60
N VAL A 336 -17.87 7.03 4.89
CA VAL A 336 -17.79 5.57 4.92
C VAL A 336 -17.67 5.04 3.49
N HIS A 337 -16.66 4.21 3.23
CA HIS A 337 -16.38 3.59 1.95
C HIS A 337 -16.51 2.06 2.05
N MET A 338 -17.60 1.51 1.54
CA MET A 338 -17.81 0.06 1.46
C MET A 338 -17.34 -0.47 0.09
N TYR A 339 -16.59 -1.57 0.10
CA TYR A 339 -15.95 -2.08 -1.13
C TYR A 339 -16.84 -3.00 -1.99
N GLY A 340 -18.10 -3.21 -1.62
CA GLY A 340 -19.03 -4.00 -2.42
C GLY A 340 -18.69 -5.49 -2.56
N LYS A 341 -17.83 -6.03 -1.72
CA LYS A 341 -17.45 -7.45 -1.75
C LYS A 341 -18.63 -8.33 -1.29
N HIS A 342 -18.94 -9.39 -2.05
CA HIS A 342 -20.08 -10.25 -1.76
C HIS A 342 -19.89 -11.16 -0.55
N GLU A 343 -18.64 -11.56 -0.24
CA GLU A 343 -18.30 -12.44 0.86
C GLU A 343 -17.49 -11.73 1.93
N VAL A 344 -17.91 -11.88 3.18
CA VAL A 344 -17.13 -11.54 4.37
C VAL A 344 -16.25 -12.73 4.74
N LYS A 345 -14.98 -12.44 5.06
CA LYS A 345 -14.06 -13.40 5.69
C LYS A 345 -13.38 -12.68 6.85
N ILE A 346 -13.09 -13.43 7.92
CA ILE A 346 -12.39 -12.87 9.09
C ILE A 346 -11.08 -12.21 8.65
N GLY A 347 -10.89 -10.92 9.03
CA GLY A 347 -9.72 -10.12 8.69
C GLY A 347 -9.72 -9.53 7.28
N ARG A 348 -10.69 -9.87 6.41
CA ARG A 348 -10.79 -9.28 5.07
C ARG A 348 -11.22 -7.82 5.17
N LYS A 349 -10.48 -6.90 4.52
CA LYS A 349 -10.86 -5.48 4.40
C LYS A 349 -12.14 -5.37 3.59
N MET A 350 -13.25 -4.96 4.22
CA MET A 350 -14.59 -4.84 3.64
C MET A 350 -14.96 -3.40 3.31
N GLY A 351 -14.30 -2.45 3.96
CA GLY A 351 -14.46 -1.02 3.80
C GLY A 351 -13.45 -0.27 4.65
N HIS A 352 -13.59 1.03 4.68
CA HIS A 352 -12.96 1.91 5.66
C HIS A 352 -13.91 3.08 5.94
N LEU A 353 -13.67 3.76 7.03
CA LEU A 353 -14.27 5.05 7.31
C LEU A 353 -13.16 6.07 7.57
N THR A 354 -13.44 7.35 7.28
CA THR A 354 -12.56 8.47 7.60
C THR A 354 -13.37 9.53 8.32
N ALA A 355 -12.86 10.04 9.44
CA ALA A 355 -13.39 11.22 10.11
C ALA A 355 -12.40 12.38 9.95
N VAL A 356 -12.90 13.57 9.60
CA VAL A 356 -12.13 14.82 9.55
C VAL A 356 -12.60 15.77 10.63
N ALA A 357 -11.67 16.51 11.26
CA ALA A 357 -11.97 17.48 12.29
C ALA A 357 -10.86 18.54 12.42
N ASP A 358 -11.02 19.45 13.39
CA ASP A 358 -10.02 20.48 13.68
C ASP A 358 -8.83 19.92 14.50
N THR A 359 -9.02 18.82 15.22
CA THR A 359 -7.96 18.16 16.00
C THR A 359 -7.93 16.64 15.76
N LEU A 360 -6.75 16.01 15.96
CA LEU A 360 -6.62 14.55 15.88
C LEU A 360 -7.47 13.83 16.93
N GLU A 361 -7.61 14.40 18.13
CA GLU A 361 -8.42 13.83 19.21
C GLU A 361 -9.89 13.76 18.80
N GLU A 362 -10.44 14.84 18.26
CA GLU A 362 -11.82 14.93 17.79
C GLU A 362 -12.06 13.98 16.60
N ALA A 363 -11.19 14.02 15.59
CA ALA A 363 -11.28 13.11 14.45
C ALA A 363 -11.21 11.63 14.88
N SER A 364 -10.34 11.28 15.86
CA SER A 364 -10.24 9.93 16.42
C SER A 364 -11.51 9.52 17.16
N SER A 365 -12.09 10.43 17.97
CA SER A 365 -13.33 10.19 18.69
C SER A 365 -14.51 9.92 17.73
N HIS A 366 -14.65 10.75 16.69
CA HIS A 366 -15.69 10.57 15.68
C HIS A 366 -15.51 9.26 14.89
N ALA A 367 -14.26 8.96 14.49
CA ALA A 367 -13.95 7.72 13.77
C ALA A 367 -14.27 6.46 14.62
N GLU A 368 -13.93 6.47 15.92
CA GLU A 368 -14.20 5.36 16.84
C GLU A 368 -15.72 5.18 17.07
N GLN A 369 -16.44 6.26 17.32
CA GLN A 369 -17.90 6.21 17.47
C GLN A 369 -18.56 5.64 16.22
N ALA A 370 -18.15 6.10 15.03
CA ALA A 370 -18.67 5.59 13.77
C ALA A 370 -18.33 4.10 13.55
N PHE A 371 -17.10 3.69 13.89
CA PHE A 371 -16.66 2.31 13.77
C PHE A 371 -17.44 1.33 14.65
N GLU A 372 -17.81 1.75 15.87
CA GLU A 372 -18.60 0.93 16.81
C GLU A 372 -20.03 0.66 16.30
N LEU A 373 -20.56 1.53 15.44
CA LEU A 373 -21.90 1.37 14.85
C LEU A 373 -21.93 0.37 13.67
N ILE A 374 -20.78 0.12 13.05
CA ILE A 374 -20.71 -0.69 11.82
C ILE A 374 -20.45 -2.16 12.15
N GLU A 375 -21.36 -3.01 11.69
CA GLU A 375 -21.26 -4.48 11.76
C GLU A 375 -21.19 -5.07 10.35
N ILE A 376 -20.27 -6.05 10.14
CA ILE A 376 -20.15 -6.79 8.88
C ILE A 376 -19.59 -8.21 9.09
#